data_c4e56b00000349791580a07a6d8de036
#
_entry.id   c4e56b00000349791580a07a6d8de036
#
_cell.length_a   1.000
_cell.length_b   1.000
_cell.length_c   1.000
_cell.angle_alpha   90.00
_cell.angle_beta   90.00
_cell.angle_gamma   90.00
#
_symmetry.space_group_name_H-M   'P 1'
#
loop_
_entity.id
_entity.type
_entity.pdbx_description
1 polymer ?
#
loop_
_entity_poly.entity_id
_entity_poly.type
_entity_poly.pdbx_seq_one_letter_code
_entity_poly.pdbx_strand_id
1 'polypeptide(L)'
;IKPNEIMKNMLNIRICRALFAGALLTGLVTGCDNADLGALDNAAYIKEAQKASSTTVKVEDDGGKTSLTVRLGGKGDTETAFRFEMNPDVLERYNALNGTSYVQLPETCFELPADPVIVPAGEVAAAPAQIDILPFSEEMDDSGSVYALPVTLRCVSGGMKMLGDASDFLIVCERKKIIPVPIFNSEYRTGGSSKLNRVMLNMKDAPITFNAYTIEFKMYKEEFTARNYMIVGFDNGEGNINNRMWVRFEASSTTSDVVNRWMQMNTMAQPGQTAVTPCEAKKWQHVAIVLDGSATSLYLDGEQVVQKSAPRNTVTFKYFALLPQPSYCNTTISFSEVRLWNVARTSTQLKNNVNNVDPKSEGLLGYWKMNEGHGYT
;
A
#
# COMPACT_ATOMS: atom_id res chain seq x y z
N ILE A 1 6.11 -45.41 34.51
CA ILE A 1 6.41 -45.54 33.09
C ILE A 1 7.91 -45.75 32.98
N LYS A 2 8.32 -46.92 32.43
CA LYS A 2 9.73 -47.34 32.42
C LYS A 2 10.52 -46.50 31.39
N PRO A 3 11.76 -46.10 31.69
CA PRO A 3 12.58 -45.20 30.82
C PRO A 3 12.81 -45.73 29.40
N ASN A 4 12.72 -47.05 29.21
CA ASN A 4 12.94 -47.72 27.91
C ASN A 4 11.83 -47.49 26.85
N GLU A 5 10.62 -47.15 27.24
CA GLU A 5 9.55 -46.83 26.26
C GLU A 5 9.64 -45.44 25.71
N ILE A 6 10.14 -44.48 26.51
CA ILE A 6 10.33 -43.10 26.07
C ILE A 6 11.45 -43.04 25.03
N MET A 7 12.53 -43.80 25.19
CA MET A 7 13.65 -43.85 24.23
C MET A 7 13.25 -44.52 22.91
N LYS A 8 12.41 -45.55 22.92
CA LYS A 8 11.92 -46.18 21.68
C LYS A 8 11.01 -45.25 20.87
N ASN A 9 10.15 -44.50 21.54
CA ASN A 9 9.27 -43.55 20.85
C ASN A 9 10.05 -42.34 20.28
N MET A 10 11.09 -41.88 20.97
CA MET A 10 11.96 -40.80 20.43
C MET A 10 12.81 -41.26 19.25
N LEU A 11 13.23 -42.52 19.22
CA LEU A 11 13.99 -43.09 18.12
C LEU A 11 13.11 -43.25 16.87
N ASN A 12 11.87 -43.73 17.02
CA ASN A 12 10.91 -43.86 15.93
C ASN A 12 10.50 -42.51 15.32
N ILE A 13 10.38 -41.45 16.14
CA ILE A 13 10.07 -40.09 15.66
C ILE A 13 11.25 -39.51 14.87
N ARG A 14 12.49 -39.80 15.26
CA ARG A 14 13.68 -39.35 14.52
C ARG A 14 13.87 -40.08 13.18
N ILE A 15 13.55 -41.37 13.13
CA ILE A 15 13.62 -42.18 11.90
C ILE A 15 12.52 -41.74 10.91
N CYS A 16 11.29 -41.51 11.38
CA CYS A 16 10.22 -41.00 10.53
C CYS A 16 10.52 -39.58 9.98
N ARG A 17 11.16 -38.69 10.77
CA ARG A 17 11.58 -37.36 10.30
C ARG A 17 12.72 -37.42 9.29
N ALA A 18 13.66 -38.33 9.44
CA ALA A 18 14.74 -38.54 8.48
C ALA A 18 14.26 -39.15 7.16
N LEU A 19 13.29 -40.07 7.20
CA LEU A 19 12.67 -40.65 6.00
C LEU A 19 11.78 -39.65 5.26
N PHE A 20 11.09 -38.74 5.96
CA PHE A 20 10.29 -37.69 5.32
C PHE A 20 11.17 -36.60 4.68
N ALA A 21 12.29 -36.24 5.30
CA ALA A 21 13.27 -35.30 4.73
C ALA A 21 14.00 -35.91 3.51
N GLY A 22 14.30 -37.20 3.53
CA GLY A 22 14.90 -37.93 2.40
C GLY A 22 13.95 -38.10 1.21
N ALA A 23 12.67 -38.31 1.44
CA ALA A 23 11.66 -38.44 0.38
C ALA A 23 11.34 -37.04 -0.28
N LEU A 24 11.47 -35.94 0.45
CA LEU A 24 11.29 -34.60 -0.12
C LEU A 24 12.48 -34.13 -0.98
N LEU A 25 13.72 -34.59 -0.68
CA LEU A 25 14.90 -34.23 -1.47
C LEU A 25 15.05 -35.06 -2.76
N THR A 26 14.50 -36.31 -2.80
CA THR A 26 14.55 -37.13 -4.01
C THR A 26 13.41 -36.80 -5.00
N GLY A 27 12.33 -36.17 -4.55
CA GLY A 27 11.25 -35.67 -5.42
C GLY A 27 11.54 -34.43 -6.21
N LEU A 28 12.62 -33.67 -5.89
CA LEU A 28 12.97 -32.41 -6.54
C LEU A 28 13.99 -32.56 -7.70
N VAL A 29 14.51 -33.74 -7.98
CA VAL A 29 15.54 -33.94 -9.02
C VAL A 29 15.02 -34.65 -10.27
N THR A 30 13.75 -35.10 -10.30
CA THR A 30 13.20 -35.81 -11.47
C THR A 30 12.15 -35.02 -12.24
N GLY A 31 12.03 -33.73 -11.99
CA GLY A 31 11.03 -32.84 -12.61
C GLY A 31 11.54 -31.90 -13.70
N CYS A 32 12.81 -31.92 -14.09
CA CYS A 32 13.37 -30.93 -14.99
C CYS A 32 13.81 -31.43 -16.38
N ASP A 33 13.67 -32.70 -16.70
CA ASP A 33 14.16 -33.23 -17.99
C ASP A 33 13.14 -33.20 -19.14
N ASN A 34 11.94 -32.69 -18.92
CA ASN A 34 10.93 -32.51 -19.97
C ASN A 34 10.30 -31.10 -19.98
N ALA A 35 11.04 -30.07 -19.58
CA ALA A 35 10.68 -28.73 -19.97
C ALA A 35 11.00 -28.62 -21.48
N ASP A 36 9.97 -28.79 -22.30
CA ASP A 36 10.05 -28.56 -23.74
C ASP A 36 10.39 -27.08 -23.97
N LEU A 37 11.70 -26.77 -24.02
CA LEU A 37 12.22 -25.42 -24.25
C LEU A 37 11.86 -24.92 -25.66
N GLY A 38 11.36 -25.78 -26.53
CA GLY A 38 10.83 -25.43 -27.84
C GLY A 38 9.51 -24.65 -27.81
N ALA A 39 8.80 -24.63 -26.68
CA ALA A 39 7.53 -23.90 -26.57
C ALA A 39 7.67 -22.38 -26.62
N LEU A 40 8.87 -21.83 -26.42
CA LEU A 40 9.15 -20.39 -26.46
C LEU A 40 9.70 -19.89 -27.81
N ASP A 41 10.12 -20.76 -28.70
CA ASP A 41 10.85 -20.38 -29.94
C ASP A 41 10.05 -19.46 -30.88
N ASN A 42 8.72 -19.46 -30.79
CA ASN A 42 7.85 -18.57 -31.56
C ASN A 42 6.99 -17.65 -30.68
N ALA A 43 7.43 -17.36 -29.46
CA ALA A 43 6.71 -16.52 -28.54
C ALA A 43 7.31 -15.12 -28.46
N ALA A 44 6.44 -14.12 -28.34
CA ALA A 44 6.83 -12.74 -28.07
C ALA A 44 6.13 -12.21 -26.81
N TYR A 45 6.80 -11.32 -26.10
CA TYR A 45 6.33 -10.79 -24.83
C TYR A 45 6.94 -9.42 -24.52
N ILE A 46 6.39 -8.75 -23.51
CA ILE A 46 6.94 -7.53 -22.91
C ILE A 46 8.01 -7.95 -21.89
N LYS A 47 9.24 -7.55 -22.09
CA LYS A 47 10.39 -7.91 -21.24
C LYS A 47 10.15 -7.54 -19.78
N GLU A 48 9.59 -6.38 -19.52
CA GLU A 48 9.28 -5.85 -18.19
C GLU A 48 8.25 -6.71 -17.46
N ALA A 49 7.30 -7.30 -18.20
CA ALA A 49 6.25 -8.18 -17.66
C ALA A 49 6.78 -9.50 -17.08
N GLN A 50 8.02 -9.88 -17.35
CA GLN A 50 8.67 -11.03 -16.71
C GLN A 50 8.94 -10.84 -15.22
N LYS A 51 9.08 -9.60 -14.78
CA LYS A 51 9.43 -9.27 -13.39
C LYS A 51 8.24 -8.79 -12.57
N ALA A 52 7.32 -8.07 -13.19
CA ALA A 52 6.14 -7.52 -12.56
C ALA A 52 5.06 -7.29 -13.63
N SER A 53 3.80 -7.32 -13.23
CA SER A 53 2.67 -7.02 -14.12
C SER A 53 2.44 -5.52 -14.34
N SER A 54 3.20 -4.66 -13.65
CA SER A 54 3.10 -3.21 -13.74
C SER A 54 4.40 -2.48 -13.48
N THR A 55 4.46 -1.23 -13.92
CA THR A 55 5.47 -0.24 -13.52
C THR A 55 4.80 1.06 -13.13
N THR A 56 5.52 1.91 -12.38
CA THR A 56 5.04 3.25 -12.03
C THR A 56 5.84 4.29 -12.80
N VAL A 57 5.16 5.22 -13.44
CA VAL A 57 5.74 6.41 -14.06
C VAL A 57 5.38 7.65 -13.24
N LYS A 58 6.35 8.50 -12.95
CA LYS A 58 6.11 9.80 -12.34
C LYS A 58 5.64 10.77 -13.40
N VAL A 59 4.50 11.41 -13.15
CA VAL A 59 3.91 12.43 -14.03
C VAL A 59 4.10 13.79 -13.36
N GLU A 60 4.97 14.61 -13.92
CA GLU A 60 5.23 15.99 -13.49
C GLU A 60 4.31 16.97 -14.26
N ASP A 61 4.52 18.28 -14.14
CA ASP A 61 3.66 19.27 -14.81
C ASP A 61 3.82 19.28 -16.34
N ASP A 62 4.92 18.73 -16.85
CA ASP A 62 5.20 18.54 -18.28
C ASP A 62 4.96 17.11 -18.77
N GLY A 63 4.36 16.26 -17.91
CA GLY A 63 4.07 14.86 -18.21
C GLY A 63 5.07 13.88 -17.64
N GLY A 64 5.13 12.69 -18.23
CA GLY A 64 6.02 11.60 -17.83
C GLY A 64 6.40 10.71 -19.01
N LYS A 65 7.48 9.94 -18.85
CA LYS A 65 7.97 9.03 -19.90
C LYS A 65 8.34 7.69 -19.32
N THR A 66 8.06 6.65 -20.09
CA THR A 66 8.51 5.28 -19.80
C THR A 66 8.83 4.57 -21.13
N SER A 67 9.34 3.36 -21.03
CA SER A 67 9.56 2.53 -22.21
C SER A 67 9.26 1.07 -21.93
N LEU A 68 8.81 0.36 -22.93
CA LEU A 68 8.61 -1.08 -22.90
C LEU A 68 9.44 -1.73 -24.01
N THR A 69 9.92 -2.94 -23.75
CA THR A 69 10.79 -3.67 -24.68
C THR A 69 10.08 -4.94 -25.14
N VAL A 70 9.91 -5.08 -26.46
CA VAL A 70 9.45 -6.34 -27.05
C VAL A 70 10.61 -7.33 -27.06
N ARG A 71 10.37 -8.55 -26.59
CA ARG A 71 11.34 -9.63 -26.60
C ARG A 71 10.73 -10.90 -27.19
N LEU A 72 11.58 -11.65 -27.92
CA LEU A 72 11.25 -12.97 -28.44
C LEU A 72 11.83 -14.06 -27.54
N GLY A 73 11.21 -15.22 -27.54
CA GLY A 73 11.70 -16.41 -26.83
C GLY A 73 12.97 -17.00 -27.46
N GLY A 74 13.17 -16.77 -28.77
CA GLY A 74 14.35 -17.20 -29.52
C GLY A 74 14.68 -16.22 -30.63
N LYS A 75 15.83 -16.41 -31.32
CA LYS A 75 16.20 -15.61 -32.50
C LYS A 75 15.33 -16.03 -33.69
N GLY A 76 14.72 -15.05 -34.33
CA GLY A 76 13.99 -15.26 -35.59
C GLY A 76 14.86 -15.03 -36.81
N ASP A 77 14.65 -15.81 -37.88
CA ASP A 77 15.35 -15.63 -39.16
C ASP A 77 14.80 -14.46 -39.96
N THR A 78 13.65 -13.94 -39.58
CA THR A 78 12.94 -12.83 -40.27
C THR A 78 12.62 -11.72 -39.31
N GLU A 79 12.52 -10.50 -39.84
CA GLU A 79 12.03 -9.34 -39.11
C GLU A 79 10.60 -9.57 -38.63
N THR A 80 10.30 -9.14 -37.40
CA THR A 80 8.96 -9.21 -36.83
C THR A 80 8.53 -7.83 -36.31
N ALA A 81 7.25 -7.51 -36.51
CA ALA A 81 6.68 -6.22 -36.14
C ALA A 81 5.56 -6.37 -35.11
N PHE A 82 5.51 -5.43 -34.16
CA PHE A 82 4.56 -5.42 -33.06
C PHE A 82 3.95 -4.03 -32.86
N ARG A 83 2.79 -3.99 -32.20
CA ARG A 83 2.18 -2.76 -31.71
C ARG A 83 1.76 -2.92 -30.25
N PHE A 84 1.84 -1.83 -29.50
CA PHE A 84 1.18 -1.71 -28.22
C PHE A 84 -0.21 -1.11 -28.44
N GLU A 85 -1.21 -1.71 -27.84
CA GLU A 85 -2.59 -1.26 -27.90
C GLU A 85 -3.14 -1.11 -26.48
N MET A 86 -3.97 -0.10 -26.25
CA MET A 86 -4.68 0.03 -24.98
C MET A 86 -5.70 -1.11 -24.85
N ASN A 87 -5.74 -1.75 -23.67
CA ASN A 87 -6.64 -2.86 -23.39
C ASN A 87 -7.24 -2.73 -21.98
N PRO A 88 -8.49 -2.26 -21.85
CA PRO A 88 -9.17 -2.08 -20.55
C PRO A 88 -9.22 -3.33 -19.67
N ASP A 89 -9.33 -4.52 -20.27
CA ASP A 89 -9.40 -5.79 -19.54
C ASP A 89 -8.16 -6.03 -18.65
N VAL A 90 -6.99 -5.49 -19.06
CA VAL A 90 -5.76 -5.57 -18.25
C VAL A 90 -5.92 -4.81 -16.95
N LEU A 91 -6.54 -3.63 -16.99
CA LEU A 91 -6.80 -2.81 -15.81
C LEU A 91 -7.82 -3.46 -14.89
N GLU A 92 -8.91 -3.98 -15.43
CA GLU A 92 -9.96 -4.64 -14.66
C GLU A 92 -9.39 -5.85 -13.90
N ARG A 93 -8.64 -6.71 -14.59
CA ARG A 93 -7.97 -7.86 -13.96
C ARG A 93 -6.97 -7.43 -12.90
N TYR A 94 -6.17 -6.40 -13.19
CA TYR A 94 -5.19 -5.89 -12.24
C TYR A 94 -5.85 -5.37 -10.96
N ASN A 95 -6.90 -4.55 -11.09
CA ASN A 95 -7.65 -4.00 -9.96
C ASN A 95 -8.26 -5.12 -9.10
N ALA A 96 -8.88 -6.13 -9.74
CA ALA A 96 -9.48 -7.25 -9.05
C ALA A 96 -8.46 -8.09 -8.27
N LEU A 97 -7.29 -8.35 -8.85
CA LEU A 97 -6.23 -9.17 -8.22
C LEU A 97 -5.51 -8.43 -7.09
N ASN A 98 -5.33 -7.11 -7.21
CA ASN A 98 -4.52 -6.32 -6.29
C ASN A 98 -5.36 -5.48 -5.31
N GLY A 99 -6.70 -5.53 -5.40
CA GLY A 99 -7.58 -4.72 -4.56
C GLY A 99 -7.37 -3.21 -4.76
N THR A 100 -6.99 -2.81 -5.97
CA THR A 100 -6.84 -1.40 -6.37
C THR A 100 -8.11 -0.90 -7.05
N SER A 101 -8.26 0.42 -7.15
CA SER A 101 -9.32 1.13 -7.87
C SER A 101 -8.73 2.12 -8.85
N TYR A 102 -7.72 1.70 -9.60
CA TYR A 102 -7.11 2.55 -10.60
C TYR A 102 -8.09 2.83 -11.73
N VAL A 103 -8.04 4.05 -12.25
CA VAL A 103 -8.89 4.54 -13.34
C VAL A 103 -8.08 4.51 -14.63
N GLN A 104 -8.72 4.11 -15.72
CA GLN A 104 -8.08 4.12 -17.02
C GLN A 104 -7.63 5.54 -17.40
N LEU A 105 -6.38 5.66 -17.84
CA LEU A 105 -5.86 6.92 -18.37
C LEU A 105 -6.62 7.29 -19.66
N PRO A 106 -7.17 8.53 -19.78
CA PRO A 106 -7.85 8.97 -20.99
C PRO A 106 -6.94 8.89 -22.23
N GLU A 107 -7.50 8.57 -23.38
CA GLU A 107 -6.75 8.45 -24.64
C GLU A 107 -6.02 9.73 -25.06
N THR A 108 -6.52 10.88 -24.59
CA THR A 108 -5.90 12.19 -24.81
C THR A 108 -4.70 12.47 -23.90
N CYS A 109 -4.38 11.56 -22.98
CA CYS A 109 -3.35 11.77 -21.96
C CYS A 109 -2.12 10.86 -22.14
N PHE A 110 -1.99 10.19 -23.28
CA PHE A 110 -0.79 9.39 -23.57
C PHE A 110 -0.55 9.27 -25.08
N GLU A 111 0.68 8.92 -25.43
CA GLU A 111 1.09 8.58 -26.80
C GLU A 111 1.81 7.23 -26.77
N LEU A 112 1.27 6.28 -27.53
CA LEU A 112 1.93 5.02 -27.86
C LEU A 112 2.74 5.19 -29.15
N PRO A 113 3.77 4.33 -29.41
CA PRO A 113 4.52 4.37 -30.64
C PRO A 113 3.59 4.33 -31.86
N ALA A 114 3.66 5.34 -32.71
CA ALA A 114 2.85 5.41 -33.92
C ALA A 114 3.24 4.34 -34.93
N ASP A 115 4.55 4.08 -35.10
CA ASP A 115 5.09 3.04 -35.95
C ASP A 115 5.18 1.70 -35.22
N PRO A 116 5.12 0.58 -35.95
CA PRO A 116 5.36 -0.73 -35.38
C PRO A 116 6.75 -0.86 -34.78
N VAL A 117 6.82 -1.51 -33.59
CA VAL A 117 8.08 -1.84 -32.94
C VAL A 117 8.70 -3.05 -33.61
N ILE A 118 9.89 -2.89 -34.17
CA ILE A 118 10.55 -3.90 -35.02
C ILE A 118 11.59 -4.66 -34.16
N VAL A 119 11.51 -6.00 -34.24
CA VAL A 119 12.63 -6.88 -33.86
C VAL A 119 13.32 -7.32 -35.12
N PRO A 120 14.57 -6.90 -35.40
CA PRO A 120 15.28 -7.27 -36.60
C PRO A 120 15.57 -8.77 -36.70
N ALA A 121 15.73 -9.26 -37.94
CA ALA A 121 16.18 -10.64 -38.15
C ALA A 121 17.50 -10.93 -37.41
N GLY A 122 17.58 -12.07 -36.73
CA GLY A 122 18.75 -12.48 -35.96
C GLY A 122 18.84 -11.87 -34.53
N GLU A 123 17.94 -10.93 -34.18
CA GLU A 123 17.86 -10.35 -32.87
C GLU A 123 16.76 -11.02 -32.02
N VAL A 124 16.87 -10.86 -30.69
CA VAL A 124 15.91 -11.39 -29.70
C VAL A 124 15.07 -10.29 -29.04
N ALA A 125 15.37 -9.03 -29.32
CA ALA A 125 14.65 -7.90 -28.72
C ALA A 125 14.65 -6.69 -29.65
N ALA A 126 13.60 -5.91 -29.57
CA ALA A 126 13.53 -4.58 -30.17
C ALA A 126 14.31 -3.54 -29.35
N ALA A 127 14.56 -2.39 -29.94
CA ALA A 127 14.88 -1.20 -29.17
C ALA A 127 13.72 -0.86 -28.22
N PRO A 128 13.98 -0.29 -27.02
CA PRO A 128 12.91 0.13 -26.12
C PRO A 128 11.97 1.11 -26.82
N ALA A 129 10.69 0.81 -26.81
CA ALA A 129 9.64 1.65 -27.37
C ALA A 129 9.20 2.67 -26.33
N GLN A 130 9.34 3.95 -26.63
CA GLN A 130 8.96 5.03 -25.74
C GLN A 130 7.43 5.17 -25.68
N ILE A 131 6.93 5.40 -24.49
CA ILE A 131 5.53 5.73 -24.19
C ILE A 131 5.53 7.04 -23.44
N ASP A 132 4.84 8.03 -23.97
CA ASP A 132 4.73 9.35 -23.35
C ASP A 132 3.38 9.46 -22.61
N ILE A 133 3.43 9.93 -21.38
CA ILE A 133 2.25 10.31 -20.59
C ILE A 133 2.18 11.83 -20.62
N LEU A 134 1.10 12.35 -21.16
CA LEU A 134 0.89 13.79 -21.29
C LEU A 134 0.51 14.42 -19.94
N PRO A 135 0.66 15.75 -19.77
CA PRO A 135 0.27 16.46 -18.56
C PRO A 135 -1.18 16.20 -18.17
N PHE A 136 -1.43 16.06 -16.88
CA PHE A 136 -2.79 15.92 -16.36
C PHE A 136 -3.53 17.24 -16.34
N SER A 137 -4.83 17.22 -16.61
CA SER A 137 -5.70 18.38 -16.40
C SER A 137 -5.93 18.64 -14.91
N GLU A 138 -6.37 19.85 -14.55
CA GLU A 138 -6.77 20.17 -13.16
C GLU A 138 -7.86 19.23 -12.66
N GLU A 139 -8.83 18.89 -13.50
CA GLU A 139 -9.90 17.96 -13.12
C GLU A 139 -9.35 16.56 -12.78
N MET A 140 -8.37 16.07 -13.53
CA MET A 140 -7.70 14.81 -13.22
C MET A 140 -6.90 14.91 -11.91
N ASP A 141 -6.18 16.01 -11.70
CA ASP A 141 -5.43 16.25 -10.46
C ASP A 141 -6.34 16.34 -9.24
N ASP A 142 -7.53 16.93 -9.38
CA ASP A 142 -8.49 17.11 -8.29
C ASP A 142 -9.40 15.89 -8.05
N SER A 143 -9.51 15.00 -9.03
CA SER A 143 -10.34 13.79 -8.93
C SER A 143 -9.94 12.87 -7.77
N GLY A 144 -8.68 12.94 -7.36
CA GLY A 144 -8.14 12.04 -6.37
C GLY A 144 -7.88 10.63 -6.89
N SER A 145 -8.09 10.38 -8.17
CA SER A 145 -7.92 9.06 -8.78
C SER A 145 -6.46 8.78 -9.14
N VAL A 146 -6.05 7.53 -9.04
CA VAL A 146 -4.80 7.06 -9.61
C VAL A 146 -5.09 6.53 -11.01
N TYR A 147 -4.51 7.16 -12.00
CA TYR A 147 -4.69 6.76 -13.40
C TYR A 147 -3.66 5.69 -13.79
N ALA A 148 -4.06 4.81 -14.69
CA ALA A 148 -3.17 3.80 -15.24
C ALA A 148 -3.45 3.55 -16.72
N LEU A 149 -2.39 3.32 -17.51
CA LEU A 149 -2.46 2.94 -18.91
C LEU A 149 -2.28 1.43 -19.03
N PRO A 150 -3.34 0.69 -19.32
CA PRO A 150 -3.27 -0.74 -19.60
C PRO A 150 -2.88 -0.97 -21.05
N VAL A 151 -1.82 -1.74 -21.29
CA VAL A 151 -1.36 -2.04 -22.65
C VAL A 151 -1.26 -3.54 -22.89
N THR A 152 -1.55 -3.92 -24.13
CA THR A 152 -1.35 -5.29 -24.66
C THR A 152 -0.45 -5.21 -25.88
N LEU A 153 0.50 -6.13 -25.97
CA LEU A 153 1.36 -6.29 -27.14
C LEU A 153 0.65 -7.17 -28.18
N ARG A 154 0.65 -6.72 -29.44
CA ARG A 154 0.11 -7.46 -30.60
C ARG A 154 1.17 -7.67 -31.67
N CYS A 155 1.22 -8.87 -32.23
CA CYS A 155 2.04 -9.15 -33.40
C CYS A 155 1.33 -8.64 -34.68
N VAL A 156 2.01 -7.78 -35.43
CA VAL A 156 1.51 -7.22 -36.69
C VAL A 156 2.00 -8.05 -37.88
N SER A 157 3.27 -8.48 -37.85
CA SER A 157 3.86 -9.34 -38.86
C SER A 157 4.89 -10.30 -38.27
N GLY A 158 5.17 -11.41 -38.97
CA GLY A 158 6.13 -12.43 -38.55
C GLY A 158 5.53 -13.62 -37.79
N GLY A 159 4.20 -13.66 -37.55
CA GLY A 159 3.47 -14.84 -37.06
C GLY A 159 3.83 -15.29 -35.63
N MET A 160 4.36 -14.41 -34.80
CA MET A 160 4.71 -14.73 -33.40
C MET A 160 3.47 -14.92 -32.53
N LYS A 161 3.49 -15.92 -31.65
CA LYS A 161 2.50 -16.11 -30.60
C LYS A 161 2.77 -15.19 -29.45
N MET A 162 1.73 -14.59 -28.90
CA MET A 162 1.85 -13.80 -27.68
C MET A 162 1.94 -14.71 -26.46
N LEU A 163 2.89 -14.43 -25.55
CA LEU A 163 3.13 -15.25 -24.35
C LEU A 163 2.17 -14.87 -23.21
N GLY A 164 0.90 -15.27 -23.34
CA GLY A 164 -0.10 -15.15 -22.27
C GLY A 164 -0.06 -13.79 -21.54
N ASP A 165 -0.07 -13.83 -20.21
CA ASP A 165 -0.06 -12.63 -19.37
C ASP A 165 1.20 -11.75 -19.51
N ALA A 166 2.30 -12.29 -20.06
CA ALA A 166 3.49 -11.51 -20.34
C ALA A 166 3.37 -10.60 -21.58
N SER A 167 2.27 -10.67 -22.31
CA SER A 167 1.92 -9.72 -23.37
C SER A 167 1.08 -8.54 -22.87
N ASP A 168 0.65 -8.57 -21.61
CA ASP A 168 -0.14 -7.52 -20.97
C ASP A 168 0.69 -6.79 -19.91
N PHE A 169 0.52 -5.47 -19.79
CA PHE A 169 1.27 -4.68 -18.82
C PHE A 169 0.50 -3.44 -18.38
N LEU A 170 0.66 -3.05 -17.11
CA LEU A 170 0.02 -1.85 -16.58
C LEU A 170 1.06 -0.77 -16.28
N ILE A 171 0.87 0.43 -16.80
CA ILE A 171 1.67 1.61 -16.49
C ILE A 171 0.86 2.47 -15.53
N VAL A 172 1.22 2.47 -14.25
CA VAL A 172 0.57 3.27 -13.20
C VAL A 172 1.16 4.67 -13.22
N CYS A 173 0.31 5.69 -13.31
CA CYS A 173 0.71 7.09 -13.37
C CYS A 173 0.69 7.70 -11.96
N GLU A 174 1.86 7.90 -11.37
CA GLU A 174 2.01 8.57 -10.08
C GLU A 174 2.18 10.07 -10.30
N ARG A 175 1.13 10.85 -10.01
CA ARG A 175 1.20 12.31 -10.11
C ARG A 175 2.10 12.89 -9.03
N LYS A 176 3.17 13.56 -9.45
CA LYS A 176 4.06 14.29 -8.56
C LYS A 176 3.61 15.75 -8.50
N LYS A 177 2.83 16.08 -7.48
CA LYS A 177 2.37 17.44 -7.21
C LYS A 177 2.91 17.90 -5.86
N ILE A 178 3.46 19.10 -5.80
CA ILE A 178 3.79 19.74 -4.53
C ILE A 178 2.50 20.32 -3.99
N ILE A 179 2.00 19.76 -2.89
CA ILE A 179 0.77 20.22 -2.25
C ILE A 179 1.09 20.86 -0.89
N PRO A 180 0.41 21.95 -0.52
CA PRO A 180 0.49 22.46 0.83
C PRO A 180 -0.12 21.47 1.81
N VAL A 181 0.49 21.27 2.96
CA VAL A 181 -0.04 20.46 4.05
C VAL A 181 0.01 21.24 5.36
N PRO A 182 -0.98 21.08 6.26
CA PRO A 182 -0.97 21.77 7.54
C PRO A 182 0.17 21.27 8.42
N ILE A 183 0.83 22.18 9.09
CA ILE A 183 1.83 21.92 10.11
C ILE A 183 1.19 22.21 11.45
N PHE A 184 1.00 21.15 12.25
CA PHE A 184 0.53 21.30 13.62
C PHE A 184 1.73 21.51 14.52
N ASN A 185 1.81 22.72 15.06
CA ASN A 185 2.82 23.11 16.06
C ASN A 185 2.11 23.31 17.39
N SER A 186 2.33 22.42 18.33
CA SER A 186 1.85 22.61 19.68
C SER A 186 2.99 23.07 20.56
N GLU A 187 3.11 24.38 20.74
CA GLU A 187 3.95 24.92 21.81
C GLU A 187 3.31 24.62 23.17
N TYR A 188 3.98 23.79 23.96
CA TYR A 188 3.65 23.62 25.36
C TYR A 188 3.99 24.93 26.09
N ARG A 189 2.97 25.73 26.41
CA ARG A 189 3.13 26.88 27.29
C ARG A 189 2.93 26.43 28.75
N THR A 190 3.99 26.47 29.50
CA THR A 190 3.92 26.47 30.99
C THR A 190 3.15 27.72 31.43
N GLY A 191 1.87 27.56 31.78
CA GLY A 191 1.05 28.69 32.22
C GLY A 191 -0.42 28.64 31.78
N GLY A 192 -1.05 27.51 31.73
CA GLY A 192 -2.50 27.37 31.85
C GLY A 192 -3.41 27.70 30.66
N SER A 193 -2.87 28.08 29.52
CA SER A 193 -3.68 28.36 28.32
C SER A 193 -3.02 27.76 27.08
N SER A 194 -3.11 26.44 26.93
CA SER A 194 -2.67 25.77 25.71
C SER A 194 -3.66 26.10 24.57
N LYS A 195 -3.23 26.85 23.58
CA LYS A 195 -3.94 26.88 22.30
C LYS A 195 -3.80 25.49 21.69
N LEU A 196 -4.91 24.75 21.67
CA LEU A 196 -4.94 23.37 21.21
C LEU A 196 -4.96 23.35 19.68
N ASN A 197 -3.81 23.11 19.06
CA ASN A 197 -3.77 22.79 17.64
C ASN A 197 -4.20 21.32 17.45
N ARG A 198 -5.50 21.09 17.40
CA ARG A 198 -6.08 19.76 17.16
C ARG A 198 -7.16 19.86 16.09
N VAL A 199 -7.32 18.81 15.32
CA VAL A 199 -8.50 18.61 14.48
C VAL A 199 -9.43 17.64 15.20
N MET A 200 -10.67 18.01 15.37
CA MET A 200 -11.66 17.18 16.05
C MET A 200 -12.96 17.12 15.23
N LEU A 201 -13.34 15.92 14.85
CA LEU A 201 -14.67 15.64 14.31
C LEU A 201 -15.60 15.34 15.50
N ASN A 202 -16.61 16.21 15.69
CA ASN A 202 -17.60 16.04 16.73
C ASN A 202 -18.83 15.35 16.16
N MET A 203 -19.04 14.09 16.53
CA MET A 203 -20.17 13.25 16.14
C MET A 203 -21.15 13.03 17.32
N LYS A 204 -21.11 13.89 18.35
CA LYS A 204 -21.90 13.71 19.56
C LYS A 204 -23.40 13.63 19.30
N ASP A 205 -23.87 14.44 18.35
CA ASP A 205 -25.29 14.50 18.01
C ASP A 205 -25.74 13.40 17.02
N ALA A 206 -24.79 12.78 16.35
CA ALA A 206 -24.98 11.63 15.46
C ALA A 206 -23.85 10.61 15.61
N PRO A 207 -23.79 9.89 16.74
CA PRO A 207 -22.73 8.91 16.98
C PRO A 207 -22.76 7.79 15.94
N ILE A 208 -21.57 7.36 15.51
CA ILE A 208 -21.45 6.25 14.54
C ILE A 208 -21.00 5.00 15.29
N THR A 209 -21.72 3.90 15.08
CA THR A 209 -21.35 2.57 15.61
C THR A 209 -20.78 1.72 14.50
N PHE A 210 -19.63 1.17 14.74
CA PHE A 210 -18.85 0.36 13.79
C PHE A 210 -18.78 -1.09 14.26
N ASN A 211 -19.01 -2.04 13.36
CA ASN A 211 -18.63 -3.45 13.51
C ASN A 211 -17.21 -3.69 12.97
N ALA A 212 -16.84 -2.93 11.96
CA ALA A 212 -15.51 -2.86 11.40
C ALA A 212 -15.21 -1.40 11.02
N TYR A 213 -13.97 -0.98 11.10
CA TYR A 213 -13.54 0.33 10.62
C TYR A 213 -12.09 0.32 10.19
N THR A 214 -11.74 1.28 9.36
CA THR A 214 -10.36 1.67 9.12
C THR A 214 -10.24 3.18 9.27
N ILE A 215 -9.18 3.59 9.97
CA ILE A 215 -8.74 4.97 10.01
C ILE A 215 -7.32 4.98 9.50
N GLU A 216 -7.09 5.79 8.49
CA GLU A 216 -5.76 5.90 7.90
C GLU A 216 -5.40 7.35 7.62
N PHE A 217 -4.12 7.64 7.66
CA PHE A 217 -3.57 8.96 7.36
C PHE A 217 -2.08 8.85 7.03
N LYS A 218 -1.58 9.82 6.30
CA LYS A 218 -0.13 10.06 6.19
C LYS A 218 0.31 11.03 7.27
N MET A 219 1.49 10.82 7.82
CA MET A 219 2.11 11.73 8.75
C MET A 219 3.57 12.00 8.38
N TYR A 220 4.01 13.20 8.68
CA TYR A 220 5.42 13.60 8.61
C TYR A 220 5.85 14.25 9.91
N LYS A 221 7.01 13.88 10.40
CA LYS A 221 7.55 14.39 11.65
C LYS A 221 9.04 14.69 11.52
N GLU A 222 9.44 15.92 11.89
CA GLU A 222 10.84 16.35 11.84
C GLU A 222 11.70 15.56 12.84
N GLU A 223 11.20 15.38 14.05
CA GLU A 223 11.93 14.74 15.14
C GLU A 223 11.00 14.09 16.16
N PHE A 224 11.51 13.14 16.91
CA PHE A 224 10.80 12.46 17.98
C PHE A 224 11.43 12.79 19.34
N THR A 225 10.88 13.75 20.07
CA THR A 225 11.45 14.24 21.33
C THR A 225 10.60 13.91 22.56
N ALA A 226 9.28 13.88 22.40
CA ALA A 226 8.35 13.71 23.53
C ALA A 226 7.73 12.32 23.55
N ARG A 227 7.74 11.68 24.72
CA ARG A 227 6.93 10.47 24.98
C ARG A 227 5.48 10.86 25.28
N ASN A 228 4.58 9.88 25.18
CA ASN A 228 3.13 10.06 25.37
C ASN A 228 2.47 11.01 24.38
N TYR A 229 3.10 11.27 23.23
CA TYR A 229 2.57 12.15 22.21
C TYR A 229 1.44 11.46 21.46
N MET A 230 0.18 11.79 21.78
CA MET A 230 -0.98 11.22 21.08
C MET A 230 -1.16 11.84 19.71
N ILE A 231 -1.18 10.98 18.67
CA ILE A 231 -1.35 11.39 17.28
C ILE A 231 -2.79 11.27 16.82
N VAL A 232 -3.51 10.27 17.30
CA VAL A 232 -4.92 10.04 16.98
C VAL A 232 -5.65 9.45 18.18
N GLY A 233 -6.92 9.76 18.32
CA GLY A 233 -7.76 9.19 19.37
C GLY A 233 -9.24 9.26 19.05
N PHE A 234 -9.97 8.31 19.63
CA PHE A 234 -11.42 8.21 19.59
C PHE A 234 -11.96 8.16 20.99
N ASP A 235 -13.12 8.78 21.17
CA ASP A 235 -13.80 8.85 22.47
C ASP A 235 -15.30 8.61 22.28
N ASN A 236 -15.90 7.80 23.13
CA ASN A 236 -17.35 7.63 23.19
C ASN A 236 -18.05 8.71 24.03
N GLY A 237 -17.31 9.67 24.55
CA GLY A 237 -17.83 10.79 25.35
C GLY A 237 -18.12 10.47 26.82
N GLU A 238 -17.76 9.27 27.31
CA GLU A 238 -18.01 8.87 28.70
C GLU A 238 -16.89 9.26 29.68
N GLY A 239 -15.87 9.97 29.19
CA GLY A 239 -14.78 10.47 30.03
C GLY A 239 -13.83 9.40 30.57
N ASN A 240 -14.13 8.13 30.42
CA ASN A 240 -13.33 7.02 30.92
C ASN A 240 -12.24 6.66 29.92
N ILE A 241 -10.97 6.66 30.33
CA ILE A 241 -9.82 6.31 29.50
C ILE A 241 -9.92 4.89 28.93
N ASN A 242 -10.63 3.98 29.59
CA ASN A 242 -10.85 2.61 29.15
C ASN A 242 -11.83 2.51 27.95
N ASN A 243 -12.61 3.57 27.69
CA ASN A 243 -13.53 3.66 26.57
C ASN A 243 -12.94 4.48 25.40
N ARG A 244 -11.63 4.74 25.46
CA ARG A 244 -10.89 5.48 24.44
C ARG A 244 -9.95 4.55 23.69
N MET A 245 -9.90 4.71 22.39
CA MET A 245 -8.81 4.21 21.56
C MET A 245 -7.85 5.34 21.24
N TRP A 246 -6.56 5.10 21.33
CA TRP A 246 -5.57 6.09 20.94
C TRP A 246 -4.28 5.43 20.43
N VAL A 247 -3.58 6.16 19.60
CA VAL A 247 -2.20 5.88 19.21
C VAL A 247 -1.32 7.04 19.62
N ARG A 248 -0.19 6.74 20.25
CA ARG A 248 0.80 7.72 20.69
C ARG A 248 2.22 7.27 20.37
N PHE A 249 3.16 8.20 20.44
CA PHE A 249 4.57 7.87 20.41
C PHE A 249 5.08 7.54 21.82
N GLU A 250 5.95 6.54 21.89
CA GLU A 250 6.56 6.04 23.12
C GLU A 250 7.98 5.53 22.81
N ALA A 251 8.78 5.27 23.85
CA ALA A 251 10.05 4.56 23.72
C ALA A 251 9.81 3.09 23.34
N SER A 252 10.83 2.43 22.80
CA SER A 252 10.79 0.99 22.57
C SER A 252 10.52 0.23 23.87
N SER A 253 9.69 -0.82 23.76
CA SER A 253 9.49 -1.78 24.85
C SER A 253 10.41 -3.00 24.75
N THR A 254 11.13 -3.15 23.64
CA THR A 254 11.90 -4.36 23.31
C THR A 254 13.38 -4.10 23.07
N THR A 255 13.79 -2.85 22.92
CA THR A 255 15.17 -2.44 22.68
C THR A 255 15.62 -1.38 23.67
N SER A 256 16.92 -1.13 23.79
CA SER A 256 17.50 -0.05 24.59
C SER A 256 17.37 1.34 23.94
N ASP A 257 16.68 1.45 22.80
CA ASP A 257 16.46 2.73 22.13
C ASP A 257 15.45 3.56 22.92
N VAL A 258 15.93 4.67 23.46
CA VAL A 258 15.15 5.60 24.30
C VAL A 258 14.46 6.70 23.48
N VAL A 259 14.66 6.73 22.16
CA VAL A 259 14.00 7.69 21.28
C VAL A 259 12.51 7.35 21.20
N ASN A 260 11.65 8.33 21.44
CA ASN A 260 10.19 8.14 21.50
C ASN A 260 9.55 8.09 20.10
N ARG A 261 9.97 7.14 19.27
CA ARG A 261 9.54 6.98 17.88
C ARG A 261 8.74 5.70 17.58
N TRP A 262 8.46 4.90 18.62
CA TRP A 262 7.58 3.74 18.49
C TRP A 262 6.12 4.15 18.71
N MET A 263 5.24 3.72 17.83
CA MET A 263 3.81 3.88 18.06
C MET A 263 3.34 2.88 19.11
N GLN A 264 2.59 3.37 20.09
CA GLN A 264 1.89 2.54 21.06
C GLN A 264 0.39 2.70 20.85
N MET A 265 -0.31 1.58 20.67
CA MET A 265 -1.76 1.55 20.50
C MET A 265 -2.44 1.05 21.77
N ASN A 266 -3.47 1.75 22.22
CA ASN A 266 -4.41 1.31 23.23
C ASN A 266 -5.78 1.12 22.62
N THR A 267 -6.44 0.02 22.94
CA THR A 267 -7.80 -0.29 22.50
C THR A 267 -8.66 -0.52 23.72
N MET A 268 -9.64 0.35 23.96
CA MET A 268 -10.74 0.18 24.95
C MET A 268 -10.52 -0.90 26.01
N ALA A 269 -9.99 -0.53 27.17
CA ALA A 269 -9.72 -1.39 28.33
C ALA A 269 -8.54 -2.39 28.20
N GLN A 270 -7.77 -2.33 27.15
CA GLN A 270 -6.56 -3.16 27.01
C GLN A 270 -5.30 -2.33 27.26
N PRO A 271 -4.26 -2.87 27.94
CA PRO A 271 -2.98 -2.18 28.09
C PRO A 271 -2.40 -1.78 26.72
N GLY A 272 -1.74 -0.63 26.67
CA GLY A 272 -1.05 -0.18 25.47
C GLY A 272 0.00 -1.21 25.00
N GLN A 273 0.07 -1.45 23.72
CA GLN A 273 1.10 -2.27 23.09
C GLN A 273 1.92 -1.44 22.12
N THR A 274 3.25 -1.52 22.25
CA THR A 274 4.18 -0.79 21.40
C THR A 274 4.47 -1.58 20.14
N ALA A 275 4.53 -0.88 19.02
CA ALA A 275 4.89 -1.44 17.72
C ALA A 275 6.31 -2.02 17.73
N VAL A 276 6.53 -3.04 16.93
CA VAL A 276 7.85 -3.66 16.75
C VAL A 276 8.74 -2.87 15.81
N THR A 277 8.16 -2.02 14.96
CA THR A 277 8.87 -1.19 13.98
C THR A 277 8.76 0.28 14.38
N PRO A 278 9.88 1.03 14.46
CA PRO A 278 9.86 2.46 14.76
C PRO A 278 9.43 3.29 13.56
N CYS A 279 8.88 4.47 13.83
CA CYS A 279 8.72 5.49 12.81
C CYS A 279 10.06 6.17 12.47
N GLU A 280 10.15 6.73 11.28
CA GLU A 280 11.32 7.45 10.78
C GLU A 280 11.07 8.97 10.79
N ALA A 281 12.04 9.73 11.29
CA ALA A 281 12.01 11.19 11.19
C ALA A 281 12.27 11.64 9.74
N LYS A 282 11.69 12.79 9.37
CA LYS A 282 11.86 13.42 8.03
C LYS A 282 11.39 12.55 6.86
N LYS A 283 10.40 11.70 7.14
CA LYS A 283 9.80 10.80 6.15
C LYS A 283 8.27 10.83 6.28
N TRP A 284 7.59 10.92 5.15
CA TRP A 284 6.17 10.65 5.10
C TRP A 284 5.92 9.15 5.30
N GLN A 285 5.09 8.81 6.25
CA GLN A 285 4.73 7.43 6.56
C GLN A 285 3.21 7.28 6.64
N HIS A 286 2.69 6.18 6.13
CA HIS A 286 1.27 5.86 6.19
C HIS A 286 0.97 5.06 7.44
N VAL A 287 -0.02 5.52 8.20
CA VAL A 287 -0.51 4.86 9.42
C VAL A 287 -1.96 4.45 9.21
N ALA A 288 -2.29 3.22 9.55
CA ALA A 288 -3.68 2.78 9.57
C ALA A 288 -4.01 2.00 10.84
N ILE A 289 -5.25 2.17 11.31
CA ILE A 289 -5.83 1.46 12.43
C ILE A 289 -7.07 0.75 11.92
N VAL A 290 -7.06 -0.58 12.01
CA VAL A 290 -8.11 -1.43 11.43
C VAL A 290 -8.76 -2.25 12.53
N LEU A 291 -10.07 -2.13 12.70
CA LEU A 291 -10.90 -3.09 13.43
C LEU A 291 -11.61 -4.00 12.43
N ASP A 292 -11.40 -5.31 12.54
CA ASP A 292 -12.02 -6.33 11.67
C ASP A 292 -13.20 -7.07 12.32
N GLY A 293 -13.66 -6.61 13.48
CA GLY A 293 -14.69 -7.26 14.29
C GLY A 293 -14.12 -8.22 15.35
N SER A 294 -12.91 -8.72 15.20
CA SER A 294 -12.23 -9.65 16.12
C SER A 294 -10.98 -9.06 16.74
N ALA A 295 -10.24 -8.26 16.00
CA ALA A 295 -8.99 -7.63 16.42
C ALA A 295 -8.92 -6.18 15.96
N THR A 296 -8.12 -5.39 16.69
CA THR A 296 -7.67 -4.09 16.25
C THR A 296 -6.18 -4.18 15.91
N SER A 297 -5.84 -3.78 14.70
CA SER A 297 -4.47 -3.81 14.17
C SER A 297 -3.97 -2.41 13.85
N LEU A 298 -2.70 -2.17 14.11
CA LEU A 298 -1.98 -0.95 13.70
C LEU A 298 -1.03 -1.31 12.57
N TYR A 299 -1.06 -0.52 11.51
CA TYR A 299 -0.22 -0.66 10.33
C TYR A 299 0.69 0.57 10.19
N LEU A 300 1.91 0.34 9.74
CA LEU A 300 2.87 1.34 9.31
C LEU A 300 3.33 1.00 7.89
N ASP A 301 3.11 1.91 6.93
CA ASP A 301 3.42 1.71 5.51
C ASP A 301 2.83 0.40 4.94
N GLY A 302 1.60 0.06 5.42
CA GLY A 302 0.87 -1.15 5.03
C GLY A 302 1.32 -2.45 5.67
N GLU A 303 2.37 -2.42 6.53
CA GLU A 303 2.80 -3.57 7.33
C GLU A 303 2.17 -3.54 8.72
N GLN A 304 1.64 -4.69 9.17
CA GLN A 304 1.05 -4.80 10.51
C GLN A 304 2.13 -4.77 11.59
N VAL A 305 2.09 -3.77 12.46
CA VAL A 305 3.10 -3.57 13.52
C VAL A 305 2.57 -3.83 14.94
N VAL A 306 1.26 -3.83 15.14
CA VAL A 306 0.58 -4.22 16.39
C VAL A 306 -0.72 -4.92 16.03
N GLN A 307 -1.10 -5.94 16.81
CA GLN A 307 -2.43 -6.52 16.80
C GLN A 307 -2.89 -6.81 18.22
N LYS A 308 -4.14 -6.48 18.53
CA LYS A 308 -4.79 -6.79 19.79
C LYS A 308 -6.19 -7.33 19.57
N SER A 309 -6.59 -8.31 20.34
CA SER A 309 -7.98 -8.77 20.34
C SER A 309 -8.92 -7.61 20.62
N ALA A 310 -9.99 -7.50 19.88
CA ALA A 310 -11.02 -6.51 20.12
C ALA A 310 -11.81 -6.90 21.40
N PRO A 311 -11.94 -6.00 22.37
CA PRO A 311 -12.71 -6.30 23.58
C PRO A 311 -14.21 -6.36 23.33
N ARG A 312 -14.68 -5.83 22.20
CA ARG A 312 -16.09 -5.78 21.78
C ARG A 312 -16.17 -5.86 20.25
N ASN A 313 -17.23 -6.48 19.76
CA ASN A 313 -17.50 -6.58 18.31
C ASN A 313 -17.99 -5.27 17.69
N THR A 314 -18.40 -4.30 18.52
CA THR A 314 -18.91 -3.00 18.08
C THR A 314 -18.27 -1.88 18.88
N VAL A 315 -18.00 -0.78 18.21
CA VAL A 315 -17.42 0.43 18.80
C VAL A 315 -18.23 1.65 18.37
N THR A 316 -18.68 2.46 19.33
CA THR A 316 -19.39 3.70 19.05
C THR A 316 -18.45 4.89 19.27
N PHE A 317 -18.29 5.73 18.27
CA PHE A 317 -17.52 6.97 18.35
C PHE A 317 -18.44 8.19 18.41
N LYS A 318 -18.17 9.06 19.36
CA LYS A 318 -18.73 10.41 19.47
C LYS A 318 -17.73 11.49 19.08
N TYR A 319 -16.44 11.17 19.19
CA TYR A 319 -15.36 12.08 18.85
C TYR A 319 -14.23 11.32 18.15
N PHE A 320 -13.75 11.90 17.07
CA PHE A 320 -12.47 11.55 16.45
C PHE A 320 -11.57 12.77 16.50
N ALA A 321 -10.31 12.61 16.88
CA ALA A 321 -9.37 13.71 16.90
C ALA A 321 -7.98 13.29 16.43
N LEU A 322 -7.38 14.15 15.63
CA LEU A 322 -5.93 14.21 15.46
C LEU A 322 -5.39 15.10 16.58
N LEU A 323 -4.30 14.68 17.22
CA LEU A 323 -3.68 15.33 18.36
C LEU A 323 -4.65 15.56 19.55
N PRO A 324 -5.30 14.51 20.05
CA PRO A 324 -6.36 14.65 21.07
C PRO A 324 -5.85 15.21 22.41
N GLN A 325 -4.56 15.03 22.72
CA GLN A 325 -3.92 15.55 23.94
C GLN A 325 -2.66 16.35 23.62
N PRO A 326 -2.77 17.64 23.41
CA PRO A 326 -1.64 18.50 23.02
C PRO A 326 -0.65 18.79 24.18
N SER A 327 -0.98 18.47 25.42
CA SER A 327 -0.14 18.76 26.59
C SER A 327 1.24 18.08 26.59
N TYR A 328 1.43 17.06 25.77
CA TYR A 328 2.70 16.36 25.57
C TYR A 328 3.33 16.61 24.19
N CYS A 329 2.74 17.49 23.40
CA CYS A 329 3.15 17.75 22.03
C CYS A 329 4.03 19.01 22.00
N ASN A 330 5.33 18.86 21.90
CA ASN A 330 6.27 19.99 21.84
C ASN A 330 7.03 20.06 20.49
N THR A 331 6.60 19.32 19.50
CA THR A 331 7.21 19.29 18.17
C THR A 331 6.17 19.35 17.07
N THR A 332 6.61 19.70 15.86
CA THR A 332 5.75 19.75 14.70
C THR A 332 5.40 18.39 14.16
N ILE A 333 4.17 18.25 13.65
CA ILE A 333 3.70 17.11 12.90
C ILE A 333 2.81 17.61 11.76
N SER A 334 2.89 16.99 10.59
CA SER A 334 1.98 17.22 9.49
C SER A 334 1.15 15.97 9.22
N PHE A 335 -0.10 16.19 8.79
CA PHE A 335 -1.00 15.14 8.36
C PHE A 335 -1.48 15.40 6.95
N SER A 336 -1.74 14.33 6.21
CA SER A 336 -2.34 14.33 4.89
C SER A 336 -3.11 13.04 4.68
N GLU A 337 -4.02 13.00 3.72
CA GLU A 337 -4.74 11.78 3.33
C GLU A 337 -5.48 11.12 4.50
N VAL A 338 -6.16 11.93 5.33
CA VAL A 338 -6.91 11.41 6.49
C VAL A 338 -8.22 10.80 6.00
N ARG A 339 -8.46 9.53 6.32
CA ARG A 339 -9.63 8.78 5.84
C ARG A 339 -10.27 7.96 6.96
N LEU A 340 -11.58 7.94 6.95
CA LEU A 340 -12.41 7.12 7.84
C LEU A 340 -13.28 6.19 6.99
N TRP A 341 -13.24 4.90 7.29
CA TRP A 341 -13.98 3.86 6.61
C TRP A 341 -14.85 3.06 7.58
N ASN A 342 -15.99 2.57 7.12
CA ASN A 342 -16.82 1.62 7.87
C ASN A 342 -16.54 0.15 7.53
N VAL A 343 -15.42 -0.12 6.92
CA VAL A 343 -14.92 -1.45 6.53
C VAL A 343 -13.50 -1.66 7.04
N ALA A 344 -13.12 -2.92 7.27
CA ALA A 344 -11.73 -3.30 7.53
C ALA A 344 -10.98 -3.41 6.21
N ARG A 345 -9.99 -2.53 5.99
CA ARG A 345 -9.13 -2.58 4.82
C ARG A 345 -8.00 -3.60 4.98
N THR A 346 -7.70 -4.31 3.92
CA THR A 346 -6.59 -5.28 3.89
C THR A 346 -5.22 -4.57 3.78
N SER A 347 -4.14 -5.25 4.18
CA SER A 347 -2.77 -4.76 3.99
C SER A 347 -2.47 -4.38 2.54
N THR A 348 -2.96 -5.16 1.57
CA THR A 348 -2.81 -4.86 0.13
C THR A 348 -3.50 -3.55 -0.25
N GLN A 349 -4.73 -3.33 0.21
CA GLN A 349 -5.44 -2.07 -0.03
C GLN A 349 -4.73 -0.87 0.61
N LEU A 350 -4.21 -1.05 1.84
CA LEU A 350 -3.45 -0.01 2.55
C LEU A 350 -2.16 0.34 1.81
N LYS A 351 -1.43 -0.66 1.28
CA LYS A 351 -0.19 -0.44 0.51
C LYS A 351 -0.44 0.25 -0.83
N ASN A 352 -1.47 -0.18 -1.53
CA ASN A 352 -1.73 0.28 -2.90
C ASN A 352 -2.38 1.68 -2.95
N ASN A 353 -3.02 2.11 -1.85
CA ASN A 353 -3.77 3.36 -1.82
C ASN A 353 -3.16 4.42 -0.86
N VAL A 354 -1.87 4.37 -0.59
CA VAL A 354 -1.18 5.30 0.34
C VAL A 354 -1.38 6.77 -0.04
N ASN A 355 -1.30 7.08 -1.33
CA ASN A 355 -1.30 8.46 -1.81
C ASN A 355 -2.69 8.96 -2.19
N ASN A 356 -3.62 8.05 -2.46
CA ASN A 356 -4.91 8.43 -3.02
C ASN A 356 -5.95 7.31 -2.94
N VAL A 357 -7.25 7.66 -2.89
CA VAL A 357 -8.38 6.76 -3.06
C VAL A 357 -9.47 7.49 -3.84
N ASP A 358 -10.28 6.75 -4.59
CA ASP A 358 -11.49 7.31 -5.17
C ASP A 358 -12.43 7.79 -4.05
N PRO A 359 -12.82 9.08 -4.02
CA PRO A 359 -13.77 9.60 -3.02
C PRO A 359 -15.12 8.90 -2.98
N LYS A 360 -15.47 8.14 -4.02
CA LYS A 360 -16.68 7.35 -4.13
C LYS A 360 -16.51 5.89 -3.71
N SER A 361 -15.33 5.52 -3.20
CA SER A 361 -15.04 4.14 -2.77
C SER A 361 -16.07 3.66 -1.76
N GLU A 362 -16.54 2.43 -1.92
CA GLU A 362 -17.48 1.80 -0.99
C GLU A 362 -16.89 1.73 0.42
N GLY A 363 -17.68 2.13 1.39
CA GLY A 363 -17.29 2.14 2.80
C GLY A 363 -16.49 3.35 3.25
N LEU A 364 -16.12 4.27 2.36
CA LEU A 364 -15.47 5.53 2.72
C LEU A 364 -16.50 6.51 3.30
N LEU A 365 -16.36 6.87 4.57
CA LEU A 365 -17.27 7.79 5.27
C LEU A 365 -16.74 9.24 5.28
N GLY A 366 -15.43 9.41 5.29
CA GLY A 366 -14.80 10.71 5.30
C GLY A 366 -13.41 10.66 4.68
N TYR A 367 -13.08 11.70 3.91
CA TYR A 367 -11.79 11.87 3.27
C TYR A 367 -11.37 13.33 3.31
N TRP A 368 -10.30 13.61 4.02
CA TRP A 368 -9.69 14.93 4.17
C TRP A 368 -8.27 14.86 3.61
N LYS A 369 -8.09 15.40 2.43
CA LYS A 369 -6.76 15.44 1.76
C LYS A 369 -5.78 16.30 2.52
N MET A 370 -6.28 17.32 3.25
CA MET A 370 -5.49 18.29 4.01
C MET A 370 -4.54 19.09 3.10
N ASN A 371 -4.99 19.45 1.91
CA ASN A 371 -4.18 20.09 0.87
C ASN A 371 -4.77 21.42 0.36
N GLU A 372 -5.81 21.92 1.01
CA GLU A 372 -6.54 23.12 0.58
C GLU A 372 -5.70 24.42 0.72
N GLY A 373 -4.65 24.39 1.53
CA GLY A 373 -3.76 25.54 1.77
C GLY A 373 -4.37 26.68 2.57
N HIS A 374 -5.70 26.67 2.76
CA HIS A 374 -6.47 27.65 3.53
C HIS A 374 -7.80 27.03 3.95
N GLY A 375 -8.50 27.69 4.86
CA GLY A 375 -9.85 27.30 5.26
C GLY A 375 -9.94 26.82 6.71
N TYR A 376 -11.18 26.64 7.15
CA TYR A 376 -11.53 25.97 8.40
C TYR A 376 -12.26 24.68 8.03
N THR A 377 -11.74 23.56 8.40
CA THR A 377 -12.43 22.27 8.24
C THR A 377 -13.35 22.02 9.42
#